data_e3adcdcefccbd7368eae06ed4969af03
#
_entry.id   e3adcdcefccbd7368eae06ed4969af03
#
_cell.length_a   1.000
_cell.length_b   1.000
_cell.length_c   1.000
_cell.angle_alpha   90.00
_cell.angle_beta   90.00
_cell.angle_gamma   90.00
#
_symmetry.space_group_name_H-M   'P 1'
#
loop_
_entity.id
_entity.type
_entity.pdbx_description
1 polymer ?
#
loop_
_entity_poly.entity_id
_entity_poly.type
_entity_poly.pdbx_seq_one_letter_code
_entity_poly.pdbx_strand_id
1 'polypeptide(L)'
;MNIKNYFNIKELVCKHVYNKFGEMAWTFFDPRLLETICVIREKLGKPITVNTWHSGGGLTQRGLRCNVCQLVAEKTRLEKVYVSAHLQGTALDFDVKGMTALEFVIGLRQIRYFFLIRYAWNKMSLGYT
;
A
#
# COMPACT_ATOMS: atom_id res chain seq x y z
N MET A 1 16.21 -2.10 9.57
CA MET A 1 15.35 -2.73 8.53
C MET A 1 15.23 -1.79 7.35
N ASN A 2 15.56 -2.23 6.15
CA ASN A 2 15.54 -1.37 4.95
C ASN A 2 14.47 -1.85 3.99
N ILE A 3 13.43 -1.05 3.81
CA ILE A 3 12.30 -1.32 2.90
C ILE A 3 12.76 -1.59 1.46
N LYS A 4 13.84 -0.95 1.02
CA LYS A 4 14.40 -1.10 -0.33
C LYS A 4 14.99 -2.49 -0.61
N ASN A 5 15.20 -3.30 0.43
CA ASN A 5 15.59 -4.69 0.26
C ASN A 5 14.43 -5.58 -0.24
N TYR A 6 13.21 -5.12 -0.08
CA TYR A 6 12.00 -5.89 -0.39
C TYR A 6 11.11 -5.26 -1.46
N PHE A 7 11.15 -3.94 -1.60
CA PHE A 7 10.26 -3.20 -2.49
C PHE A 7 11.00 -2.19 -3.36
N ASN A 8 10.56 -2.09 -4.59
CA ASN A 8 10.89 -0.97 -5.46
C ASN A 8 9.82 0.12 -5.25
N ILE A 9 10.19 1.39 -5.33
CA ILE A 9 9.24 2.50 -5.17
C ILE A 9 8.06 2.41 -6.16
N LYS A 10 8.28 1.88 -7.35
CA LYS A 10 7.23 1.69 -8.37
C LYS A 10 6.10 0.76 -7.90
N GLU A 11 6.39 -0.14 -6.96
CA GLU A 11 5.39 -1.03 -6.41
C GLU A 11 4.46 -0.33 -5.42
N LEU A 12 4.91 0.77 -4.81
CA LEU A 12 4.21 1.43 -3.71
C LEU A 12 3.52 2.73 -4.10
N VAL A 13 3.79 3.28 -5.28
CA VAL A 13 3.21 4.54 -5.75
C VAL A 13 2.50 4.36 -7.09
N CYS A 14 1.63 5.31 -7.45
CA CYS A 14 1.05 5.35 -8.78
C CYS A 14 2.10 5.79 -9.83
N LYS A 15 1.83 5.48 -11.09
CA LYS A 15 2.71 5.84 -12.21
C LYS A 15 2.97 7.36 -12.30
N HIS A 16 1.95 8.17 -12.00
CA HIS A 16 2.05 9.63 -12.06
C HIS A 16 3.10 10.17 -11.07
N VAL A 17 3.03 9.70 -9.82
CA VAL A 17 3.99 10.08 -8.78
C VAL A 17 5.40 9.63 -9.13
N TYR A 18 5.54 8.39 -9.58
CA TYR A 18 6.86 7.90 -9.98
C TYR A 18 7.47 8.70 -11.13
N ASN A 19 6.69 8.98 -12.16
CA ASN A 19 7.18 9.73 -13.33
C ASN A 19 7.65 11.14 -12.98
N LYS A 20 7.02 11.75 -11.96
CA LYS A 20 7.38 13.10 -11.54
C LYS A 20 8.50 13.14 -10.50
N PHE A 21 8.48 12.25 -9.53
CA PHE A 21 9.34 12.33 -8.34
C PHE A 21 10.37 11.21 -8.25
N GLY A 22 10.20 10.10 -8.96
CA GLY A 22 11.13 8.97 -8.91
C GLY A 22 11.36 8.47 -7.49
N GLU A 23 12.62 8.29 -7.12
CA GLU A 23 13.04 7.81 -5.80
C GLU A 23 12.67 8.78 -4.65
N MET A 24 12.46 10.06 -4.93
CA MET A 24 11.98 11.01 -3.91
C MET A 24 10.62 10.62 -3.35
N ALA A 25 9.84 9.82 -4.06
CA ALA A 25 8.53 9.40 -3.62
C ALA A 25 8.53 8.61 -2.31
N TRP A 26 9.66 8.02 -1.92
CA TRP A 26 9.82 7.41 -0.59
C TRP A 26 9.48 8.37 0.55
N THR A 27 9.77 9.66 0.38
CA THR A 27 9.55 10.69 1.40
C THR A 27 8.06 11.02 1.62
N PHE A 28 7.18 10.60 0.73
CA PHE A 28 5.73 10.83 0.85
C PHE A 28 5.03 9.83 1.75
N PHE A 29 5.71 8.79 2.18
CA PHE A 29 5.15 7.77 3.08
C PHE A 29 5.41 8.08 4.54
N ASP A 30 4.44 7.76 5.38
CA ASP A 30 4.65 7.69 6.82
C ASP A 30 5.69 6.59 7.11
N PRO A 31 6.79 6.92 7.81
CA PRO A 31 7.82 5.93 8.13
C PRO A 31 7.30 4.69 8.86
N ARG A 32 6.25 4.85 9.69
CA ARG A 32 5.63 3.75 10.42
C ARG A 32 4.94 2.75 9.49
N LEU A 33 4.35 3.24 8.40
CA LEU A 33 3.75 2.37 7.38
C LEU A 33 4.83 1.53 6.69
N LEU A 34 5.93 2.15 6.28
CA LEU A 34 7.03 1.46 5.63
C LEU A 34 7.68 0.42 6.55
N GLU A 35 7.87 0.76 7.81
CA GLU A 35 8.38 -0.18 8.82
C GLU A 35 7.44 -1.36 9.00
N THR A 36 6.14 -1.09 9.11
CA THR A 36 5.11 -2.12 9.30
C THR A 36 5.10 -3.14 8.15
N ILE A 37 5.08 -2.67 6.90
CA ILE A 37 5.06 -3.58 5.76
C ILE A 37 6.37 -4.38 5.64
N CYS A 38 7.49 -3.77 6.03
CA CYS A 38 8.79 -4.42 6.10
C CYS A 38 8.79 -5.57 7.11
N VAL A 39 8.26 -5.33 8.33
CA VAL A 39 8.12 -6.35 9.38
C VAL A 39 7.24 -7.50 8.90
N ILE A 40 6.10 -7.19 8.29
CA ILE A 40 5.19 -8.20 7.74
C ILE A 40 5.92 -9.05 6.69
N ARG A 41 6.61 -8.42 5.77
CA ARG A 41 7.37 -9.10 4.71
C ARG A 41 8.42 -10.06 5.27
N GLU A 42 9.17 -9.62 6.29
CA GLU A 42 10.21 -10.43 6.92
C GLU A 42 9.62 -11.59 7.73
N LYS A 43 8.62 -11.31 8.56
CA LYS A 43 8.04 -12.32 9.45
C LYS A 43 7.29 -13.41 8.72
N LEU A 44 6.58 -13.07 7.64
CA LEU A 44 5.89 -14.06 6.81
C LEU A 44 6.81 -14.77 5.84
N GLY A 45 7.94 -14.16 5.47
CA GLY A 45 8.86 -14.72 4.49
C GLY A 45 8.26 -14.91 3.09
N LYS A 46 7.15 -14.23 2.79
CA LYS A 46 6.39 -14.37 1.54
C LYS A 46 6.37 -13.06 0.75
N PRO A 47 6.43 -13.12 -0.59
CA PRO A 47 6.28 -11.93 -1.42
C PRO A 47 4.96 -11.21 -1.17
N ILE A 48 5.03 -9.89 -1.15
CA ILE A 48 3.88 -8.98 -1.02
C ILE A 48 3.75 -8.18 -2.31
N THR A 49 2.53 -8.11 -2.84
CA THR A 49 2.21 -7.35 -4.05
C THR A 49 1.31 -6.18 -3.69
N VAL A 50 1.73 -4.97 -4.02
CA VAL A 50 0.92 -3.74 -3.92
C VAL A 50 0.45 -3.36 -5.32
N ASN A 51 1.23 -2.62 -6.10
CA ASN A 51 0.94 -2.29 -7.50
C ASN A 51 1.74 -3.18 -8.45
N THR A 52 1.20 -3.36 -9.67
CA THR A 52 1.85 -4.17 -10.73
C THR A 52 2.00 -3.43 -12.05
N TRP A 53 1.64 -2.14 -12.13
CA TRP A 53 1.69 -1.35 -13.37
C TRP A 53 3.08 -1.32 -14.00
N HIS A 54 4.15 -1.33 -13.19
CA HIS A 54 5.54 -1.28 -13.65
C HIS A 54 6.00 -2.58 -14.34
N SER A 55 5.30 -3.68 -14.12
CA SER A 55 5.56 -4.99 -14.73
C SER A 55 4.47 -5.44 -15.71
N GLY A 56 3.64 -4.50 -16.19
CA GLY A 56 2.59 -4.77 -17.18
C GLY A 56 1.26 -5.25 -16.59
N GLY A 57 1.12 -5.28 -15.27
CA GLY A 57 -0.12 -5.65 -14.58
C GLY A 57 -1.11 -4.49 -14.45
N GLY A 58 -2.32 -4.81 -13.99
CA GLY A 58 -3.44 -3.86 -13.89
C GLY A 58 -3.61 -3.17 -12.54
N LEU A 59 -2.79 -3.47 -11.53
CA LEU A 59 -2.91 -2.86 -10.21
C LEU A 59 -2.13 -1.54 -10.17
N THR A 60 -2.85 -0.43 -10.01
CA THR A 60 -2.29 0.92 -10.20
C THR A 60 -2.53 1.88 -9.04
N GLN A 61 -3.51 1.60 -8.16
CA GLN A 61 -4.01 2.55 -7.16
C GLN A 61 -4.07 1.96 -5.75
N ARG A 62 -3.25 0.95 -5.48
CA ARG A 62 -3.23 0.23 -4.19
C ARG A 62 -2.22 0.79 -3.18
N GLY A 63 -1.32 1.65 -3.63
CA GLY A 63 -0.36 2.36 -2.80
C GLY A 63 -0.68 3.85 -2.68
N LEU A 64 0.36 4.69 -2.69
CA LEU A 64 0.19 6.14 -2.71
C LEU A 64 -0.50 6.56 -4.00
N ARG A 65 -1.59 7.30 -3.86
CA ARG A 65 -2.37 7.88 -4.96
C ARG A 65 -2.15 9.38 -5.04
N CYS A 66 -2.30 9.93 -6.23
CA CYS A 66 -2.29 11.37 -6.43
C CYS A 66 -3.65 11.85 -6.99
N ASN A 67 -3.78 13.16 -7.16
CA ASN A 67 -4.99 13.80 -7.70
C ASN A 67 -5.31 13.40 -9.16
N VAL A 68 -4.34 12.86 -9.89
CA VAL A 68 -4.50 12.40 -11.29
C VAL A 68 -4.97 10.94 -11.37
N CYS A 69 -4.83 10.16 -10.29
CA CYS A 69 -5.34 8.79 -10.25
C CYS A 69 -6.85 8.75 -10.51
N GLN A 70 -7.31 7.76 -11.27
CA GLN A 70 -8.72 7.66 -11.70
C GLN A 70 -9.70 7.75 -10.54
N LEU A 71 -9.46 7.03 -9.44
CA LEU A 71 -10.34 7.05 -8.26
C LEU A 71 -10.45 8.45 -7.64
N VAL A 72 -9.35 9.19 -7.59
CA VAL A 72 -9.31 10.54 -7.00
C VAL A 72 -9.90 11.57 -7.97
N ALA A 73 -9.50 11.51 -9.24
CA ALA A 73 -10.00 12.40 -10.29
C ALA A 73 -11.53 12.30 -10.44
N GLU A 74 -12.10 11.11 -10.33
CA GLU A 74 -13.54 10.88 -10.37
C GLU A 74 -14.27 11.55 -9.20
N LYS A 75 -13.71 11.49 -7.98
CA LYS A 75 -14.26 12.19 -6.82
C LYS A 75 -14.26 13.70 -7.02
N THR A 76 -13.18 14.22 -7.58
CA THR A 76 -13.06 15.66 -7.90
C THR A 76 -14.09 16.08 -8.95
N ARG A 77 -14.25 15.29 -10.01
CA ARG A 77 -15.24 15.53 -11.05
C ARG A 77 -16.67 15.56 -10.51
N LEU A 78 -16.98 14.74 -9.52
CA LEU A 78 -18.29 14.67 -8.86
C LEU A 78 -18.43 15.69 -7.71
N GLU A 79 -17.46 16.57 -7.54
CA GLU A 79 -17.41 17.58 -6.46
C GLU A 79 -17.58 16.97 -5.06
N LYS A 80 -17.07 15.74 -4.88
CA LYS A 80 -17.11 15.05 -3.59
C LYS A 80 -15.86 15.35 -2.77
N VAL A 81 -16.06 15.64 -1.50
CA VAL A 81 -14.94 15.69 -0.55
C VAL A 81 -14.36 14.28 -0.43
N TYR A 82 -13.08 14.15 -0.73
CA TYR A 82 -12.38 12.88 -0.69
C TYR A 82 -11.05 13.02 0.04
N VAL A 83 -11.00 12.45 1.22
CA VAL A 83 -9.78 12.35 2.03
C VAL A 83 -9.48 10.88 2.23
N SER A 84 -8.42 10.42 1.62
CA SER A 84 -7.99 9.03 1.68
C SER A 84 -6.62 8.91 2.32
N ALA A 85 -6.44 7.90 3.15
CA ALA A 85 -5.13 7.57 3.71
C ALA A 85 -4.10 7.23 2.61
N HIS A 86 -4.55 6.78 1.43
CA HIS A 86 -3.66 6.57 0.27
C HIS A 86 -3.08 7.88 -0.28
N LEU A 87 -3.80 8.99 -0.19
CA LEU A 87 -3.29 10.32 -0.58
C LEU A 87 -2.27 10.86 0.42
N GLN A 88 -2.32 10.38 1.66
CA GLN A 88 -1.46 10.85 2.75
C GLN A 88 -0.22 9.97 2.95
N GLY A 89 -0.04 8.90 2.16
CA GLY A 89 1.05 7.96 2.34
C GLY A 89 0.95 7.12 3.62
N THR A 90 -0.27 6.90 4.12
CA THR A 90 -0.53 6.17 5.37
C THR A 90 -1.29 4.87 5.18
N ALA A 91 -1.54 4.45 3.95
CA ALA A 91 -2.22 3.19 3.65
C ALA A 91 -1.66 2.51 2.40
N LEU A 92 -1.65 1.18 2.46
CA LEU A 92 -1.36 0.29 1.34
C LEU A 92 -2.41 -0.82 1.32
N ASP A 93 -2.94 -1.14 0.14
CA ASP A 93 -3.66 -2.37 -0.10
C ASP A 93 -2.69 -3.37 -0.73
N PHE A 94 -2.67 -4.60 -0.24
CA PHE A 94 -1.70 -5.58 -0.72
C PHE A 94 -2.22 -7.01 -0.63
N ASP A 95 -1.61 -7.88 -1.42
CA ASP A 95 -1.78 -9.32 -1.34
C ASP A 95 -0.48 -9.98 -0.87
N VAL A 96 -0.59 -11.05 -0.11
CA VAL A 96 0.53 -11.91 0.27
C VAL A 96 0.44 -13.19 -0.54
N LYS A 97 1.52 -13.55 -1.22
CA LYS A 97 1.56 -14.73 -2.11
C LYS A 97 1.18 -16.01 -1.35
N GLY A 98 0.19 -16.72 -1.88
CA GLY A 98 -0.26 -18.01 -1.33
C GLY A 98 -1.05 -17.90 -0.03
N MET A 99 -1.52 -16.71 0.36
CA MET A 99 -2.33 -16.52 1.56
C MET A 99 -3.67 -15.87 1.23
N THR A 100 -4.74 -16.37 1.85
CA THR A 100 -6.02 -15.68 1.91
C THR A 100 -5.96 -14.57 2.94
N ALA A 101 -6.93 -13.63 2.89
CA ALA A 101 -7.03 -12.58 3.90
C ALA A 101 -7.19 -13.15 5.32
N LEU A 102 -7.95 -14.24 5.48
CA LEU A 102 -8.12 -14.91 6.78
C LEU A 102 -6.80 -15.51 7.28
N GLU A 103 -6.07 -16.23 6.43
CA GLU A 103 -4.76 -16.81 6.78
C GLU A 103 -3.76 -15.71 7.16
N PHE A 104 -3.78 -14.59 6.45
CA PHE A 104 -2.97 -13.42 6.77
C PHE A 104 -3.27 -12.89 8.18
N VAL A 105 -4.55 -12.73 8.54
CA VAL A 105 -4.97 -12.29 9.88
C VAL A 105 -4.49 -13.23 10.97
N ILE A 106 -4.64 -14.54 10.76
CA ILE A 106 -4.17 -15.55 11.71
C ILE A 106 -2.65 -15.46 11.87
N GLY A 107 -1.92 -15.30 10.77
CA GLY A 107 -0.47 -15.10 10.78
C GLY A 107 -0.05 -13.84 11.56
N LEU A 108 -0.80 -12.74 11.41
CA LEU A 108 -0.53 -11.49 12.11
C LEU A 108 -0.70 -11.60 13.63
N ARG A 109 -1.62 -12.43 14.13
CA ARG A 109 -1.79 -12.65 15.57
C ARG A 109 -0.54 -13.24 16.23
N GLN A 110 0.31 -13.87 15.47
CA GLN A 110 1.59 -14.43 15.92
C GLN A 110 2.71 -13.37 15.92
N ILE A 111 2.49 -12.22 15.25
CA ILE A 111 3.43 -11.10 15.19
C ILE A 111 2.99 -10.07 16.23
N ARG A 112 3.83 -9.81 17.25
CA ARG A 112 3.51 -8.90 18.38
C ARG A 112 3.32 -7.42 18.02
N TYR A 113 3.18 -7.05 16.75
CA TYR A 113 2.97 -5.68 16.28
C TYR A 113 1.52 -5.37 15.92
N PHE A 114 0.59 -5.85 16.71
CA PHE A 114 -0.86 -5.84 16.42
C PHE A 114 -1.48 -4.44 16.24
N PHE A 115 -0.91 -3.40 16.83
CA PHE A 115 -1.53 -2.05 16.81
C PHE A 115 -1.43 -1.31 15.48
N LEU A 116 -0.33 -1.46 14.75
CA LEU A 116 -0.12 -0.81 13.45
C LEU A 116 -0.87 -1.51 12.32
N ILE A 117 -1.11 -2.79 12.46
CA ILE A 117 -1.75 -3.66 11.48
C ILE A 117 -3.29 -3.51 11.48
N ARG A 118 -3.87 -3.12 12.61
CA ARG A 118 -5.33 -2.92 12.73
C ARG A 118 -5.86 -1.85 11.78
N TYR A 119 -5.03 -0.89 11.42
CA TYR A 119 -5.40 0.17 10.48
C TYR A 119 -5.43 -0.31 9.02
N ALA A 120 -4.42 -1.04 8.61
CA ALA A 120 -4.35 -1.67 7.29
C ALA A 120 -5.44 -2.74 7.11
N TRP A 121 -5.71 -3.51 8.17
CA TRP A 121 -6.72 -4.56 8.22
C TRP A 121 -8.14 -4.06 8.00
N ASN A 122 -8.55 -2.97 8.64
CA ASN A 122 -9.89 -2.43 8.48
C ASN A 122 -10.20 -2.03 7.03
N LYS A 123 -9.18 -1.70 6.24
CA LYS A 123 -9.33 -1.42 4.81
C LYS A 123 -9.40 -2.68 3.96
N MET A 124 -8.63 -3.71 4.29
CA MET A 124 -8.65 -4.98 3.55
C MET A 124 -9.95 -5.75 3.72
N SER A 125 -10.54 -5.74 4.94
CA SER A 125 -11.76 -6.49 5.25
C SER A 125 -13.04 -5.82 4.78
N LEU A 126 -13.03 -4.53 4.52
CA LEU A 126 -14.21 -3.75 4.16
C LEU A 126 -14.35 -3.46 2.67
N GLY A 127 -13.41 -3.94 1.83
CA GLY A 127 -13.47 -3.75 0.38
C GLY A 127 -13.50 -2.28 -0.07
N TYR A 128 -13.06 -1.36 0.76
CA TYR A 128 -12.97 0.05 0.41
C TYR A 128 -11.70 0.28 -0.41
N THR A 129 -11.91 0.28 -1.70
CA THR A 129 -10.92 0.79 -2.64
C THR A 129 -10.93 2.31 -2.65
#